data_4ea54cb90e1e4531c5c22f1499213400
#
_entry.id   4ea54cb90e1e4531c5c22f1499213400
#
_cell.length_a   1.000
_cell.length_b   1.000
_cell.length_c   1.000
_cell.angle_alpha   90.00
_cell.angle_beta   90.00
_cell.angle_gamma   90.00
#
_symmetry.space_group_name_H-M   'P 1'
#
loop_
_entity.id
_entity.type
_entity.pdbx_description
1 polymer ?
#
loop_
_entity_poly.entity_id
_entity_poly.type
_entity_poly.pdbx_seq_one_letter_code
_entity_poly.pdbx_strand_id
1 'polypeptide(L)'
;MFNIVKHFWLLITIKKYIKKYKLKVKVRNYFNSIRLTTNTNSLNFITLTEKSNYEKKVKEIRRSNVNAQIILLIPNVDYRKIFNEHLELLGVIDVKNSLANIASEISDYLDYFFNIE
;
A
#
# COMPACT_ATOMS: atom_id res chain seq x y z
N MET A 1 10.35 1.96 10.78
CA MET A 1 9.94 0.92 9.82
C MET A 1 8.67 0.25 10.30
N PHE A 2 7.81 -0.12 9.39
CA PHE A 2 6.59 -0.86 9.69
C PHE A 2 7.00 -2.28 10.10
N ASN A 3 6.69 -2.69 11.32
CA ASN A 3 7.10 -4.01 11.80
C ASN A 3 6.06 -5.08 11.45
N ILE A 4 6.38 -6.35 11.71
CA ILE A 4 5.52 -7.48 11.33
C ILE A 4 4.15 -7.42 12.02
N VAL A 5 4.07 -6.93 13.25
CA VAL A 5 2.80 -6.78 13.98
C VAL A 5 1.92 -5.76 13.28
N LYS A 6 2.48 -4.62 12.89
CA LYS A 6 1.74 -3.58 12.15
C LYS A 6 1.37 -4.05 10.74
N HIS A 7 2.19 -4.87 10.11
CA HIS A 7 1.85 -5.48 8.82
C HIS A 7 0.59 -6.36 8.95
N PHE A 8 0.51 -7.19 9.97
CA PHE A 8 -0.69 -7.99 10.22
C PHE A 8 -1.89 -7.12 10.59
N TRP A 9 -1.68 -6.05 11.36
CA TRP A 9 -2.72 -5.09 11.66
C TRP A 9 -3.28 -4.46 10.37
N LEU A 10 -2.41 -4.08 9.46
CA LEU A 10 -2.82 -3.54 8.15
C LEU A 10 -3.64 -4.58 7.38
N LEU A 11 -3.18 -5.82 7.35
CA LEU A 11 -3.90 -6.90 6.66
C LEU A 11 -5.31 -7.08 7.23
N ILE A 12 -5.45 -7.08 8.55
CA ILE A 12 -6.75 -7.20 9.22
C ILE A 12 -7.64 -5.99 8.88
N THR A 13 -7.05 -4.79 8.90
CA THR A 13 -7.78 -3.55 8.58
C THR A 13 -8.32 -3.59 7.15
N ILE A 14 -7.52 -4.04 6.21
CA ILE A 14 -7.93 -4.19 4.80
C ILE A 14 -9.04 -5.24 4.69
N LYS A 15 -8.90 -6.39 5.34
CA LYS A 15 -9.91 -7.46 5.28
C LYS A 15 -11.24 -7.02 5.87
N LYS A 16 -11.22 -6.24 6.96
CA LYS A 16 -12.45 -5.66 7.53
C LYS A 16 -13.14 -4.71 6.56
N TYR A 17 -12.36 -3.88 5.87
CA TYR A 17 -12.89 -2.98 4.85
C TYR A 17 -13.58 -3.75 3.73
N ILE A 18 -12.90 -4.77 3.20
CA ILE A 18 -13.43 -5.62 2.12
C ILE A 18 -14.75 -6.27 2.54
N LYS A 19 -14.81 -6.78 3.76
CA LYS A 19 -16.02 -7.40 4.30
C LYS A 19 -17.17 -6.39 4.47
N LYS A 20 -16.84 -5.20 4.98
CA LYS A 20 -17.83 -4.13 5.20
C LYS A 20 -18.54 -3.74 3.90
N TYR A 21 -17.79 -3.60 2.82
CA TYR A 21 -18.32 -3.18 1.52
C TYR A 21 -18.62 -4.34 0.58
N LYS A 22 -18.45 -5.58 1.04
CA LYS A 22 -18.74 -6.81 0.27
C LYS A 22 -18.02 -6.82 -1.08
N LEU A 23 -16.75 -6.44 -1.08
CA LEU A 23 -15.97 -6.31 -2.30
C LEU A 23 -15.48 -7.66 -2.81
N LYS A 24 -15.51 -7.83 -4.14
CA LYS A 24 -14.93 -9.00 -4.81
C LYS A 24 -13.48 -8.68 -5.15
N VAL A 25 -12.57 -9.06 -4.28
CA VAL A 25 -11.16 -8.79 -4.44
C VAL A 25 -10.35 -9.95 -3.88
N LYS A 26 -9.25 -10.27 -4.56
CA LYS A 26 -8.31 -11.28 -4.09
C LYS A 26 -7.22 -10.59 -3.28
N VAL A 27 -7.00 -11.05 -2.04
CA VAL A 27 -5.97 -10.52 -1.16
C VAL A 27 -4.81 -11.50 -1.10
N ARG A 28 -3.60 -11.02 -1.39
CA ARG A 28 -2.38 -11.80 -1.23
C ARG A 28 -1.47 -11.11 -0.23
N ASN A 29 -1.06 -11.85 0.80
CA ASN A 29 -0.16 -11.39 1.84
C ASN A 29 1.25 -11.90 1.56
N TYR A 30 2.16 -10.98 1.23
CA TYR A 30 3.59 -11.29 1.07
C TYR A 30 4.35 -10.78 2.28
N PHE A 31 5.60 -11.21 2.42
CA PHE A 31 6.44 -10.80 3.55
C PHE A 31 6.52 -9.28 3.72
N ASN A 32 6.69 -8.56 2.62
CA ASN A 32 6.90 -7.10 2.63
C ASN A 32 5.86 -6.31 1.85
N SER A 33 4.75 -6.95 1.49
CA SER A 33 3.69 -6.26 0.77
C SER A 33 2.36 -6.98 0.90
N ILE A 34 1.27 -6.23 0.66
CA ILE A 34 -0.08 -6.78 0.58
C ILE A 34 -0.64 -6.34 -0.77
N ARG A 35 -1.16 -7.28 -1.54
CA ARG A 35 -1.73 -7.00 -2.86
C ARG A 35 -3.22 -7.30 -2.89
N LEU A 36 -3.98 -6.32 -3.38
CA LEU A 36 -5.41 -6.49 -3.67
C LEU A 36 -5.57 -6.54 -5.19
N THR A 37 -6.16 -7.60 -5.70
CA THR A 37 -6.35 -7.78 -7.14
C THR A 37 -7.82 -7.86 -7.48
N THR A 38 -8.26 -6.97 -8.37
CA THR A 38 -9.59 -7.00 -8.98
C THR A 38 -9.47 -7.54 -10.41
N ASN A 39 -10.59 -7.60 -11.14
CA ASN A 39 -10.57 -8.05 -12.53
C ASN A 39 -9.76 -7.13 -13.45
N THR A 40 -9.60 -5.87 -13.08
CA THR A 40 -9.02 -4.85 -13.96
C THR A 40 -7.70 -4.27 -13.47
N ASN A 41 -7.40 -4.35 -12.18
CA ASN A 41 -6.24 -3.66 -11.61
C ASN A 41 -5.78 -4.30 -10.30
N SER A 42 -4.65 -3.84 -9.80
CA SER A 42 -4.14 -4.25 -8.49
C SER A 42 -3.73 -3.02 -7.68
N LEU A 43 -3.89 -3.14 -6.36
CA LEU A 43 -3.42 -2.17 -5.38
C LEU A 43 -2.41 -2.86 -4.47
N ASN A 44 -1.20 -2.32 -4.40
CA ASN A 44 -0.09 -2.93 -3.69
C ASN A 44 0.36 -2.01 -2.56
N PHE A 45 0.31 -2.52 -1.33
CA PHE A 45 0.86 -1.84 -0.16
C PHE A 45 2.25 -2.41 0.11
N ILE A 46 3.27 -1.60 0.00
CA ILE A 46 4.64 -2.02 0.33
C ILE A 46 4.90 -1.64 1.78
N THR A 47 5.22 -2.61 2.63
CA THR A 47 5.26 -2.45 4.08
C THR A 47 6.64 -2.62 4.68
N LEU A 48 7.14 -3.83 4.76
CA LEU A 48 8.35 -4.20 5.52
C LEU A 48 9.61 -4.00 4.68
N THR A 49 9.86 -2.78 4.21
CA THR A 49 11.07 -2.51 3.44
C THR A 49 11.98 -1.52 4.16
N GLU A 50 13.27 -1.69 4.00
CA GLU A 50 14.22 -0.68 4.38
C GLU A 50 14.22 0.44 3.35
N LYS A 51 14.70 1.62 3.78
CA LYS A 51 14.66 2.85 2.99
C LYS A 51 15.25 2.69 1.58
N SER A 52 16.29 1.87 1.42
CA SER A 52 16.97 1.66 0.14
C SER A 52 16.30 0.62 -0.77
N ASN A 53 15.36 -0.18 -0.23
CA ASN A 53 14.83 -1.33 -0.95
C ASN A 53 13.45 -1.10 -1.58
N TYR A 54 12.73 -0.03 -1.18
CA TYR A 54 11.38 0.19 -1.72
C TYR A 54 11.40 0.46 -3.23
N GLU A 55 12.40 1.18 -3.73
CA GLU A 55 12.54 1.49 -5.14
C GLU A 55 12.63 0.21 -5.99
N LYS A 56 13.44 -0.73 -5.55
CA LYS A 56 13.58 -2.03 -6.21
C LYS A 56 12.25 -2.78 -6.22
N LYS A 57 11.53 -2.77 -5.10
CA LYS A 57 10.23 -3.44 -4.98
C LYS A 57 9.19 -2.81 -5.91
N VAL A 58 9.16 -1.48 -5.98
CA VAL A 58 8.27 -0.75 -6.92
C VAL A 58 8.56 -1.18 -8.34
N LYS A 59 9.82 -1.20 -8.73
CA LYS A 59 10.23 -1.59 -10.09
C LYS A 59 9.86 -3.04 -10.41
N GLU A 60 10.01 -3.95 -9.45
CA GLU A 60 9.60 -5.34 -9.62
C GLU A 60 8.09 -5.46 -9.87
N ILE A 61 7.28 -4.76 -9.10
CA ILE A 61 5.83 -4.76 -9.26
C ILE A 61 5.45 -4.19 -10.64
N ARG A 62 6.05 -3.07 -11.04
CA ARG A 62 5.79 -2.44 -12.33
C ARG A 62 6.19 -3.32 -13.51
N ARG A 63 7.24 -4.11 -13.34
CA ARG A 63 7.69 -5.03 -14.37
C ARG A 63 6.66 -6.12 -14.65
N SER A 64 5.99 -6.59 -13.59
CA SER A 64 4.92 -7.59 -13.69
C SER A 64 3.59 -6.99 -14.15
N ASN A 65 3.30 -5.76 -13.74
CA ASN A 65 2.06 -5.07 -14.05
C ASN A 65 2.30 -3.56 -14.12
N VAL A 66 2.38 -3.04 -15.33
CA VAL A 66 2.68 -1.63 -15.58
C VAL A 66 1.61 -0.69 -15.01
N ASN A 67 0.36 -1.17 -14.87
CA ASN A 67 -0.75 -0.38 -14.37
C ASN A 67 -1.02 -0.56 -12.88
N ALA A 68 -0.19 -1.30 -12.16
CA ALA A 68 -0.38 -1.53 -10.74
C ALA A 68 -0.36 -0.21 -9.96
N GLN A 69 -1.32 -0.05 -9.06
CA GLN A 69 -1.34 1.06 -8.10
C GLN A 69 -0.49 0.67 -6.90
N ILE A 70 0.34 1.60 -6.42
CA ILE A 70 1.31 1.29 -5.37
C ILE A 70 1.26 2.35 -4.28
N ILE A 71 1.18 1.91 -3.03
CA ILE A 71 1.25 2.75 -1.83
C ILE A 71 2.46 2.31 -1.01
N LEU A 72 3.33 3.25 -0.67
CA LEU A 72 4.45 3.00 0.23
C LEU A 72 4.11 3.33 1.67
N LEU A 73 4.47 2.43 2.60
CA LEU A 73 4.40 2.70 4.03
C LEU A 73 5.83 2.71 4.57
N ILE A 74 6.39 3.89 4.72
CA ILE A 74 7.80 4.07 5.12
C ILE A 74 7.93 5.15 6.20
N PRO A 75 8.96 5.07 7.04
CA PRO A 75 9.26 6.16 7.98
C PRO A 75 10.01 7.29 7.28
N ASN A 76 9.93 8.50 7.85
CA ASN A 76 10.72 9.65 7.39
C ASN A 76 10.60 9.89 5.89
N VAL A 77 9.35 10.12 5.43
CA VAL A 77 9.08 10.31 4.01
C VAL A 77 9.84 11.51 3.46
N ASP A 78 10.65 11.26 2.43
CA ASP A 78 11.31 12.30 1.65
C ASP A 78 10.60 12.41 0.29
N TYR A 79 9.63 13.31 0.21
CA TYR A 79 8.82 13.47 -1.00
C TYR A 79 9.64 13.95 -2.19
N ARG A 80 10.68 14.76 -1.94
CA ARG A 80 11.55 15.24 -3.01
C ARG A 80 12.30 14.09 -3.67
N LYS A 81 12.86 13.19 -2.86
CA LYS A 81 13.57 12.01 -3.36
C LYS A 81 12.63 11.12 -4.16
N ILE A 82 11.43 10.83 -3.63
CA ILE A 82 10.44 10.00 -4.31
C ILE A 82 10.05 10.62 -5.64
N PHE A 83 9.81 11.92 -5.67
CA PHE A 83 9.47 12.64 -6.90
C PHE A 83 10.61 12.56 -7.92
N ASN A 84 11.87 12.76 -7.46
CA ASN A 84 13.03 12.72 -8.35
C ASN A 84 13.31 11.35 -8.93
N GLU A 85 12.91 10.28 -8.23
CA GLU A 85 13.07 8.91 -8.72
C GLU A 85 11.96 8.48 -9.68
N HIS A 86 10.95 9.31 -9.91
CA HIS A 86 9.84 9.06 -10.84
C HIS A 86 9.13 7.73 -10.61
N LEU A 87 8.86 7.39 -9.35
CA LEU A 87 8.29 6.08 -9.00
C LEU A 87 6.79 5.92 -9.33
N GLU A 88 6.10 7.02 -9.61
CA GLU A 88 4.67 7.02 -9.98
C GLU A 88 3.79 6.25 -8.98
N LEU A 89 3.83 6.67 -7.72
CA LEU A 89 3.08 6.04 -6.65
C LEU A 89 1.68 6.64 -6.55
N LEU A 90 0.70 5.82 -6.15
CA LEU A 90 -0.62 6.32 -5.76
C LEU A 90 -0.52 7.17 -4.50
N GLY A 91 0.31 6.74 -3.56
CA GLY A 91 0.54 7.52 -2.35
C GLY A 91 1.66 6.97 -1.49
N VAL A 92 1.98 7.75 -0.46
CA VAL A 92 2.99 7.41 0.53
C VAL A 92 2.40 7.70 1.91
N ILE A 93 2.51 6.74 2.81
CA ILE A 93 2.04 6.88 4.19
C ILE A 93 3.26 6.88 5.11
N ASP A 94 3.37 7.90 5.96
CA ASP A 94 4.41 7.96 6.98
C ASP A 94 4.03 7.07 8.16
N VAL A 95 4.76 5.98 8.35
CA VAL A 95 4.47 5.01 9.41
C VAL A 95 4.80 5.52 10.82
N LYS A 96 5.36 6.72 10.95
CA LYS A 96 5.53 7.39 12.24
C LYS A 96 4.26 8.05 12.74
N ASN A 97 3.28 8.25 11.87
CA ASN A 97 1.98 8.76 12.28
C ASN A 97 1.28 7.79 13.24
N SER A 98 0.29 8.29 13.97
CA SER A 98 -0.52 7.41 14.83
C SER A 98 -1.23 6.36 14.01
N LEU A 99 -1.55 5.21 14.63
CA LEU A 99 -2.28 4.16 13.94
C LEU A 99 -3.65 4.64 13.44
N ALA A 100 -4.30 5.54 14.20
CA ALA A 100 -5.57 6.14 13.78
C ALA A 100 -5.41 6.93 12.48
N ASN A 101 -4.36 7.72 12.35
CA ASN A 101 -4.09 8.50 11.14
C ASN A 101 -3.73 7.59 9.97
N ILE A 102 -2.92 6.57 10.20
CA ILE A 102 -2.57 5.59 9.17
C ILE A 102 -3.83 4.87 8.68
N ALA A 103 -4.70 4.44 9.59
CA ALA A 103 -5.96 3.78 9.23
C ALA A 103 -6.86 4.68 8.39
N SER A 104 -6.94 5.96 8.75
CA SER A 104 -7.71 6.94 7.99
C SER A 104 -7.18 7.11 6.56
N GLU A 105 -5.87 7.22 6.39
CA GLU A 105 -5.24 7.34 5.08
C GLU A 105 -5.46 6.08 4.23
N ILE A 106 -5.34 4.90 4.85
CA ILE A 106 -5.59 3.63 4.16
C ILE A 106 -7.04 3.57 3.67
N SER A 107 -7.99 3.94 4.52
CA SER A 107 -9.41 3.99 4.15
C SER A 107 -9.64 4.92 2.96
N ASP A 108 -9.02 6.09 2.96
CA ASP A 108 -9.15 7.05 1.86
C ASP A 108 -8.60 6.47 0.54
N TYR A 109 -7.46 5.80 0.58
CA TYR A 109 -6.91 5.15 -0.62
C TYR A 109 -7.77 3.99 -1.11
N LEU A 110 -8.34 3.21 -0.19
CA LEU A 110 -9.26 2.12 -0.55
C LEU A 110 -10.55 2.67 -1.17
N ASP A 111 -11.10 3.75 -0.60
CA ASP A 111 -12.27 4.43 -1.17
C ASP A 111 -11.98 4.91 -2.60
N TYR A 112 -10.80 5.48 -2.82
CA TYR A 112 -10.38 5.91 -4.15
C TYR A 112 -10.23 4.75 -5.11
N PHE A 113 -9.53 3.69 -4.70
CA PHE A 113 -9.24 2.53 -5.57
C PHE A 113 -10.51 1.79 -5.96
N PHE A 114 -11.44 1.58 -5.02
CA PHE A 114 -12.70 0.89 -5.25
C PHE A 114 -13.84 1.81 -5.68
N ASN A 115 -13.56 3.11 -5.82
CA ASN A 115 -14.54 4.12 -6.22
C ASN A 115 -15.79 4.13 -5.31
N ILE A 116 -15.57 4.08 -4.01
CA ILE A 116 -16.63 4.13 -2.99
C ILE A 116 -16.80 5.57 -2.54
N GLU A 117 -18.04 6.05 -2.55
CA GLU A 117 -18.42 7.38 -2.09
C GLU A 117 -18.89 7.37 -0.65
#